data_83d36bf6a53762479f802e68aee76e0e
#
_entry.id   83d36bf6a53762479f802e68aee76e0e
#
_cell.length_a   1.000
_cell.length_b   1.000
_cell.length_c   1.000
_cell.angle_alpha   90.00
_cell.angle_beta   90.00
_cell.angle_gamma   90.00
#
_symmetry.space_group_name_H-M   'P 1'
#
loop_
_entity.id
_entity.type
_entity.pdbx_description
1 polymer ?
#
loop_
_entity_poly.entity_id
_entity_poly.type
_entity_poly.pdbx_seq_one_letter_code
_entity_poly.pdbx_strand_id
1 'polypeptide(L)'
;SRISAKMSRTSAPAIAKDKETTEDVIKFRLVEDIRLVTVPITSCLMVLLTYLVLGAMVFAHWEHWTYLDGAYFCFISLMTIGFGDFVPGKSYIYNFDEKIPESEANAKLVLGAVYILLGMGIIAMCVNLMQEKIITEVSRLM
;
A
#
# COMPACT_ATOMS: atom_id res chain seq x y z
N SER A 1 -50.79 -45.26 -12.64
CA SER A 1 -50.12 -44.33 -13.60
C SER A 1 -50.34 -42.82 -13.34
N ARG A 2 -51.46 -42.41 -12.68
CA ARG A 2 -51.74 -41.00 -12.35
C ARG A 2 -51.04 -40.48 -11.09
N ILE A 3 -50.62 -41.35 -10.17
CA ILE A 3 -49.92 -40.99 -8.92
C ILE A 3 -48.44 -40.71 -9.18
N SER A 4 -47.82 -41.41 -10.09
CA SER A 4 -46.42 -41.21 -10.44
C SER A 4 -46.13 -39.87 -11.14
N ALA A 5 -47.07 -39.39 -11.94
CA ALA A 5 -46.97 -38.10 -12.63
C ALA A 5 -47.16 -36.87 -11.71
N LYS A 6 -47.85 -37.04 -10.57
CA LYS A 6 -48.09 -35.97 -9.60
C LYS A 6 -46.88 -35.75 -8.65
N MET A 7 -46.09 -36.79 -8.43
CA MET A 7 -44.92 -36.72 -7.55
C MET A 7 -43.71 -36.07 -8.23
N SER A 8 -43.62 -36.14 -9.54
CA SER A 8 -42.54 -35.54 -10.34
C SER A 8 -42.69 -34.02 -10.53
N ARG A 9 -43.89 -33.47 -10.39
CA ARG A 9 -44.12 -32.02 -10.60
C ARG A 9 -43.94 -31.14 -9.35
N THR A 10 -43.89 -31.73 -8.15
CA THR A 10 -43.82 -30.97 -6.89
C THR A 10 -42.39 -30.71 -6.41
N SER A 11 -41.43 -31.45 -6.89
CA SER A 11 -40.03 -31.32 -6.44
C SER A 11 -39.17 -30.33 -7.25
N ALA A 12 -39.49 -30.07 -8.50
CA ALA A 12 -38.71 -29.18 -9.36
C ALA A 12 -38.72 -27.70 -8.94
N PRO A 13 -39.84 -27.06 -8.56
CA PRO A 13 -39.84 -25.65 -8.18
C PRO A 13 -39.16 -25.38 -6.81
N ALA A 14 -39.19 -26.36 -5.88
CA ALA A 14 -38.55 -26.23 -4.58
C ALA A 14 -37.00 -26.26 -4.68
N ILE A 15 -36.47 -27.14 -5.52
CA ILE A 15 -35.03 -27.27 -5.75
C ILE A 15 -34.46 -26.06 -6.49
N ALA A 16 -35.24 -25.48 -7.44
CA ALA A 16 -34.83 -24.27 -8.15
C ALA A 16 -34.80 -23.05 -7.24
N LYS A 17 -35.77 -22.91 -6.35
CA LYS A 17 -35.85 -21.82 -5.38
C LYS A 17 -34.75 -21.90 -4.32
N ASP A 18 -34.36 -23.08 -3.93
CA ASP A 18 -33.25 -23.30 -2.95
C ASP A 18 -31.90 -22.99 -3.56
N LYS A 19 -31.68 -23.31 -4.84
CA LYS A 19 -30.45 -22.94 -5.58
C LYS A 19 -30.34 -21.44 -5.78
N GLU A 20 -31.42 -20.75 -6.16
CA GLU A 20 -31.45 -19.31 -6.35
C GLU A 20 -31.13 -18.56 -5.04
N THR A 21 -31.72 -19.00 -3.93
CA THR A 21 -31.44 -18.44 -2.60
C THR A 21 -29.99 -18.66 -2.16
N THR A 22 -29.42 -19.83 -2.49
CA THR A 22 -28.04 -20.16 -2.13
C THR A 22 -27.04 -19.34 -2.94
N GLU A 23 -27.29 -19.13 -4.23
CA GLU A 23 -26.45 -18.26 -5.08
C GLU A 23 -26.48 -16.80 -4.62
N ASP A 24 -27.65 -16.30 -4.25
CA ASP A 24 -27.80 -14.94 -3.74
C ASP A 24 -27.08 -14.73 -2.40
N VAL A 25 -27.12 -15.70 -1.49
CA VAL A 25 -26.39 -15.68 -0.22
C VAL A 25 -24.88 -15.73 -0.45
N ILE A 26 -24.42 -16.56 -1.39
CA ILE A 26 -23.00 -16.64 -1.74
C ILE A 26 -22.51 -15.31 -2.35
N LYS A 27 -23.28 -14.74 -3.28
CA LYS A 27 -22.96 -13.43 -3.87
C LYS A 27 -22.95 -12.32 -2.83
N PHE A 28 -23.90 -12.31 -1.90
CA PHE A 28 -23.95 -11.32 -0.82
C PHE A 28 -22.72 -11.44 0.10
N ARG A 29 -22.33 -12.65 0.49
CA ARG A 29 -21.11 -12.89 1.29
C ARG A 29 -19.85 -12.50 0.54
N LEU A 30 -19.72 -12.85 -0.72
CA LEU A 30 -18.58 -12.45 -1.54
C LEU A 30 -18.46 -10.94 -1.67
N VAL A 31 -19.57 -10.22 -1.83
CA VAL A 31 -19.59 -8.76 -1.88
C VAL A 31 -19.20 -8.15 -0.52
N GLU A 32 -19.64 -8.76 0.57
CA GLU A 32 -19.30 -8.31 1.92
C GLU A 32 -17.83 -8.55 2.27
N ASP A 33 -17.30 -9.72 1.91
CA ASP A 33 -15.86 -10.04 2.05
C ASP A 33 -14.99 -9.13 1.18
N ILE A 34 -15.39 -8.81 -0.04
CA ILE A 34 -14.70 -7.84 -0.90
C ILE A 34 -14.76 -6.43 -0.32
N ARG A 35 -15.84 -6.04 0.35
CA ARG A 35 -15.92 -4.75 1.03
C ARG A 35 -15.01 -4.64 2.23
N LEU A 36 -14.84 -5.73 2.98
CA LEU A 36 -13.96 -5.77 4.15
C LEU A 36 -12.47 -5.76 3.76
N VAL A 37 -12.13 -6.37 2.63
CA VAL A 37 -10.75 -6.42 2.10
C VAL A 37 -10.42 -5.20 1.24
N THR A 38 -11.41 -4.40 0.87
CA THR A 38 -11.19 -3.23 0.04
C THR A 38 -10.67 -2.07 0.88
N VAL A 39 -9.37 -2.10 1.18
CA VAL A 39 -8.68 -0.91 1.68
C VAL A 39 -8.80 0.17 0.61
N PRO A 40 -9.41 1.33 0.89
CA PRO A 40 -9.55 2.37 -0.11
C PRO A 40 -8.17 2.88 -0.54
N ILE A 41 -7.99 3.13 -1.83
CA ILE A 41 -6.74 3.72 -2.40
C ILE A 41 -6.33 4.96 -1.62
N THR A 42 -7.31 5.74 -1.19
CA THR A 42 -7.12 6.92 -0.34
C THR A 42 -6.39 6.59 0.97
N SER A 43 -6.67 5.45 1.61
CA SER A 43 -5.99 5.03 2.83
C SER A 43 -4.51 4.73 2.57
N CYS A 44 -4.19 4.05 1.47
CA CYS A 44 -2.81 3.79 1.07
C CYS A 44 -2.04 5.09 0.80
N LEU A 45 -2.65 6.04 0.09
CA LEU A 45 -2.07 7.37 -0.15
C LEU A 45 -1.84 8.14 1.15
N MET A 46 -2.77 8.10 2.09
CA MET A 46 -2.62 8.75 3.39
C MET A 46 -1.46 8.16 4.20
N VAL A 47 -1.30 6.84 4.21
CA VAL A 47 -0.17 6.18 4.86
C VAL A 47 1.15 6.60 4.21
N LEU A 48 1.21 6.63 2.89
CA LEU A 48 2.40 7.03 2.13
C LEU A 48 2.78 8.49 2.39
N LEU A 49 1.81 9.40 2.36
CA LEU A 49 2.03 10.82 2.67
C LEU A 49 2.50 11.02 4.11
N THR A 50 1.88 10.35 5.07
CA THR A 50 2.28 10.40 6.47
C THR A 50 3.72 9.92 6.65
N TYR A 51 4.07 8.81 6.02
CA TYR A 51 5.43 8.26 6.05
C TYR A 51 6.46 9.22 5.46
N LEU A 52 6.12 9.87 4.34
CA LEU A 52 6.98 10.85 3.68
C LEU A 52 7.20 12.10 4.54
N VAL A 53 6.14 12.62 5.16
CA VAL A 53 6.22 13.79 6.07
C VAL A 53 7.06 13.46 7.30
N LEU A 54 6.87 12.30 7.91
CA LEU A 54 7.69 11.86 9.05
C LEU A 54 9.17 11.74 8.67
N GLY A 55 9.47 11.14 7.52
CA GLY A 55 10.83 11.07 7.00
C GLY A 55 11.44 12.44 6.73
N ALA A 56 10.69 13.35 6.11
CA ALA A 56 11.14 14.71 5.87
C ALA A 56 11.51 15.45 7.16
N MET A 57 10.70 15.29 8.21
CA MET A 57 10.99 15.89 9.53
C MET A 57 12.28 15.30 10.15
N VAL A 58 12.44 13.99 10.10
CA VAL A 58 13.60 13.29 10.67
C VAL A 58 14.89 13.73 9.96
N PHE A 59 14.89 13.68 8.63
CA PHE A 59 16.09 14.04 7.86
C PHE A 59 16.40 15.55 7.90
N ALA A 60 15.38 16.40 7.87
CA ALA A 60 15.56 17.84 8.03
C ALA A 60 16.22 18.18 9.37
N HIS A 61 15.77 17.54 10.46
CA HIS A 61 16.36 17.78 11.78
C HIS A 61 17.78 17.20 11.93
N TRP A 62 18.03 16.03 11.33
CA TRP A 62 19.31 15.33 11.50
C TRP A 62 20.44 15.88 10.61
N GLU A 63 20.09 16.25 9.38
CA GLU A 63 21.04 16.73 8.38
C GLU A 63 21.10 18.26 8.29
N HIS A 64 20.31 18.97 9.12
CA HIS A 64 20.15 20.42 9.04
C HIS A 64 19.69 20.91 7.66
N TRP A 65 18.90 20.08 6.99
CA TRP A 65 18.26 20.43 5.72
C TRP A 65 16.98 21.22 5.95
N THR A 66 16.53 21.91 4.90
CA THR A 66 15.18 22.44 4.94
C THR A 66 14.14 21.33 4.88
N TYR A 67 12.93 21.54 5.41
CA TYR A 67 11.86 20.56 5.35
C TYR A 67 11.54 20.14 3.91
N LEU A 68 11.67 21.08 2.95
CA LEU A 68 11.49 20.82 1.53
C LEU A 68 12.57 19.89 0.97
N ASP A 69 13.82 20.09 1.33
CA ASP A 69 14.93 19.25 0.89
C ASP A 69 14.79 17.81 1.45
N GLY A 70 14.39 17.70 2.72
CA GLY A 70 14.08 16.43 3.35
C GLY A 70 12.91 15.70 2.68
N ALA A 71 11.83 16.41 2.36
CA ALA A 71 10.69 15.85 1.64
C ALA A 71 11.07 15.42 0.21
N TYR A 72 11.83 16.25 -0.48
CA TYR A 72 12.36 15.94 -1.81
C TYR A 72 13.22 14.68 -1.79
N PHE A 73 14.19 14.60 -0.86
CA PHE A 73 15.05 13.43 -0.69
C PHE A 73 14.23 12.16 -0.44
N CYS A 74 13.27 12.20 0.50
CA CYS A 74 12.41 11.06 0.79
C CYS A 74 11.61 10.64 -0.45
N PHE A 75 11.03 11.61 -1.17
CA PHE A 75 10.24 11.34 -2.37
C PHE A 75 11.07 10.66 -3.47
N ILE A 76 12.20 11.23 -3.86
CA ILE A 76 13.04 10.66 -4.94
C ILE A 76 13.66 9.32 -4.56
N SER A 77 13.94 9.10 -3.27
CA SER A 77 14.48 7.83 -2.76
C SER A 77 13.41 6.74 -2.75
N LEU A 78 12.21 7.04 -2.27
CA LEU A 78 11.08 6.11 -2.23
C LEU A 78 10.57 5.76 -3.62
N MET A 79 10.59 6.72 -4.56
CA MET A 79 10.26 6.47 -5.97
C MET A 79 11.39 5.77 -6.74
N THR A 80 12.49 5.42 -6.07
CA THR A 80 13.66 4.77 -6.67
C THR A 80 14.34 5.57 -7.80
N ILE A 81 14.11 6.90 -7.84
CA ILE A 81 14.76 7.81 -8.80
C ILE A 81 16.21 8.02 -8.40
N GLY A 82 16.44 8.44 -7.14
CA GLY A 82 17.77 8.51 -6.52
C GLY A 82 18.78 9.36 -7.29
N PHE A 83 18.54 10.66 -7.45
CA PHE A 83 19.49 11.56 -8.16
C PHE A 83 20.86 11.66 -7.49
N GLY A 84 20.98 11.37 -6.19
CA GLY A 84 22.23 11.40 -5.46
C GLY A 84 22.76 12.79 -5.11
N ASP A 85 21.93 13.82 -5.29
CA ASP A 85 22.22 15.21 -4.92
C ASP A 85 22.14 15.40 -3.39
N PHE A 86 21.17 14.80 -2.74
CA PHE A 86 21.05 14.73 -1.28
C PHE A 86 21.37 13.33 -0.80
N VAL A 87 22.40 13.21 0.05
CA VAL A 87 22.81 11.95 0.68
C VAL A 87 23.04 12.20 2.16
N PRO A 88 22.40 11.43 3.05
CA PRO A 88 22.62 11.55 4.50
C PRO A 88 24.11 11.36 4.83
N GLY A 89 24.62 12.17 5.76
CA GLY A 89 26.02 12.15 6.16
C GLY A 89 26.99 12.93 5.26
N LYS A 90 26.55 13.38 4.09
CA LYS A 90 27.41 14.14 3.15
C LYS A 90 27.55 15.61 3.53
N SER A 91 26.57 16.19 4.20
CA SER A 91 26.58 17.59 4.64
C SER A 91 27.77 17.92 5.56
N TYR A 92 28.30 16.90 6.22
CA TYR A 92 29.45 17.05 7.13
C TYR A 92 30.84 16.96 6.44
N ILE A 93 30.88 16.41 5.23
CA ILE A 93 32.13 16.28 4.47
C ILE A 93 32.56 17.64 3.90
N TYR A 94 31.63 18.55 3.67
CA TYR A 94 31.87 19.87 3.10
C TYR A 94 32.13 20.97 4.13
N ASN A 95 31.77 20.78 5.40
CA ASN A 95 32.02 21.71 6.48
C ASN A 95 33.31 21.27 7.22
N PHE A 96 34.44 21.85 6.82
CA PHE A 96 35.77 21.54 7.35
C PHE A 96 35.98 21.85 8.84
N ASP A 97 35.04 22.53 9.49
CA ASP A 97 35.16 23.03 10.87
C ASP A 97 34.58 22.13 11.97
N GLU A 98 33.75 21.14 11.62
CA GLU A 98 33.17 20.22 12.60
C GLU A 98 33.50 18.77 12.21
N LYS A 99 34.56 18.24 12.79
CA LYS A 99 34.88 16.80 12.70
C LYS A 99 33.87 16.00 13.49
N ILE A 100 32.79 15.58 12.83
CA ILE A 100 31.89 14.59 13.40
C ILE A 100 32.61 13.22 13.35
N PRO A 101 32.55 12.43 14.43
CA PRO A 101 33.13 11.11 14.45
C PRO A 101 32.52 10.23 13.35
N GLU A 102 33.32 9.47 12.65
CA GLU A 102 32.90 8.57 11.56
C GLU A 102 31.75 7.62 11.98
N SER A 103 31.66 7.31 13.26
CA SER A 103 30.62 6.49 13.83
C SER A 103 29.21 7.12 13.69
N GLU A 104 29.09 8.44 13.85
CA GLU A 104 27.81 9.14 13.70
C GLU A 104 27.39 9.25 12.23
N ALA A 105 28.33 9.53 11.34
CA ALA A 105 28.05 9.55 9.90
C ALA A 105 27.57 8.18 9.41
N ASN A 106 28.20 7.10 9.84
CA ASN A 106 27.79 5.73 9.51
C ASN A 106 26.42 5.37 10.09
N ALA A 107 26.13 5.79 11.32
CA ALA A 107 24.81 5.57 11.92
C ALA A 107 23.69 6.27 11.14
N LYS A 108 23.89 7.49 10.68
CA LYS A 108 22.95 8.23 9.84
C LYS A 108 22.69 7.55 8.50
N LEU A 109 23.75 7.05 7.86
CA LEU A 109 23.64 6.28 6.62
C LEU A 109 22.84 4.99 6.81
N VAL A 110 23.11 4.23 7.87
CA VAL A 110 22.41 2.98 8.17
C VAL A 110 20.93 3.24 8.47
N LEU A 111 20.63 4.25 9.29
CA LEU A 111 19.26 4.64 9.59
C LEU A 111 18.49 5.11 8.34
N GLY A 112 19.16 5.87 7.48
CA GLY A 112 18.62 6.28 6.18
C GLY A 112 18.31 5.07 5.29
N ALA A 113 19.20 4.11 5.23
CA ALA A 113 19.01 2.88 4.46
C ALA A 113 17.83 2.05 4.99
N VAL A 114 17.72 1.88 6.30
CA VAL A 114 16.60 1.17 6.94
C VAL A 114 15.28 1.89 6.67
N TYR A 115 15.24 3.22 6.77
CA TYR A 115 14.07 4.02 6.43
C TYR A 115 13.62 3.78 4.97
N ILE A 116 14.54 3.83 4.02
CA ILE A 116 14.22 3.61 2.60
C ILE A 116 13.70 2.19 2.37
N LEU A 117 14.32 1.17 2.96
CA LEU A 117 13.88 -0.23 2.83
C LEU A 117 12.45 -0.44 3.37
N LEU A 118 12.14 0.12 4.54
CA LEU A 118 10.80 0.06 5.10
C LEU A 118 9.79 0.80 4.21
N GLY A 119 10.16 1.97 3.70
CA GLY A 119 9.34 2.75 2.79
C GLY A 119 9.05 2.02 1.48
N MET A 120 10.02 1.34 0.90
CA MET A 120 9.82 0.51 -0.28
C MET A 120 8.85 -0.64 -0.02
N GLY A 121 8.90 -1.25 1.17
CA GLY A 121 7.93 -2.27 1.59
C GLY A 121 6.50 -1.72 1.62
N ILE A 122 6.30 -0.52 2.18
CA ILE A 122 5.00 0.15 2.22
C ILE A 122 4.49 0.44 0.80
N ILE A 123 5.35 0.95 -0.09
CA ILE A 123 4.99 1.21 -1.49
C ILE A 123 4.59 -0.09 -2.19
N ALA A 124 5.36 -1.17 -2.02
CA ALA A 124 5.04 -2.46 -2.61
C ALA A 124 3.67 -2.98 -2.16
N MET A 125 3.34 -2.84 -0.88
CA MET A 125 2.00 -3.17 -0.37
C MET A 125 0.91 -2.29 -1.00
N CYS A 126 1.14 -0.98 -1.09
CA CYS A 126 0.19 -0.05 -1.71
C CYS A 126 -0.05 -0.39 -3.18
N VAL A 127 1.01 -0.69 -3.94
CA VAL A 127 0.91 -1.08 -5.35
C VAL A 127 0.13 -2.38 -5.52
N ASN A 128 0.39 -3.40 -4.69
CA ASN A 128 -0.37 -4.65 -4.72
C ASN A 128 -1.87 -4.43 -4.49
N LEU A 129 -2.24 -3.65 -3.49
CA LEU A 129 -3.63 -3.32 -3.19
C LEU A 129 -4.29 -2.50 -4.32
N MET A 130 -3.54 -1.63 -4.98
CA MET A 130 -4.02 -0.88 -6.14
C MET A 130 -4.24 -1.77 -7.35
N GLN A 131 -3.36 -2.73 -7.61
CA GLN A 131 -3.48 -3.66 -8.73
C GLN A 131 -4.76 -4.49 -8.63
N GLU A 132 -5.07 -5.02 -7.45
CA GLU A 132 -6.32 -5.78 -7.24
C GLU A 132 -7.56 -4.95 -7.57
N LYS A 133 -7.57 -3.67 -7.18
CA LYS A 133 -8.69 -2.76 -7.51
C LYS A 133 -8.79 -2.44 -8.98
N ILE A 134 -7.68 -2.14 -9.64
CA ILE A 134 -7.64 -1.82 -11.07
C ILE A 134 -8.14 -3.01 -11.88
N ILE A 135 -7.70 -4.23 -11.55
CA ILE A 135 -8.13 -5.45 -12.22
C ILE A 135 -9.63 -5.66 -12.04
N THR A 136 -10.15 -5.44 -10.83
CA THR A 136 -11.59 -5.59 -10.55
C THR A 136 -12.43 -4.57 -11.31
N GLU A 137 -12.01 -3.31 -11.37
CA GLU A 137 -12.74 -2.27 -12.10
C GLU A 137 -12.67 -2.46 -13.62
N VAL A 138 -11.51 -2.83 -14.15
CA VAL A 138 -11.35 -3.13 -15.59
C VAL A 138 -12.17 -4.36 -15.99
N SER A 139 -12.19 -5.40 -15.17
CA SER A 139 -13.02 -6.58 -15.39
C SER A 139 -14.52 -6.28 -15.33
N ARG A 140 -14.91 -5.26 -14.58
CA ARG A 140 -16.31 -4.81 -14.47
C ARG A 140 -16.77 -3.98 -15.66
N LEU A 141 -15.83 -3.27 -16.31
CA LEU A 141 -16.10 -2.46 -17.49
C LEU A 141 -16.09 -3.28 -18.79
N MET A 142 -15.48 -4.46 -18.79
CA MET A 142 -15.51 -5.42 -19.89
C MET A 142 -16.62 -6.44 -19.73
#